data_2520164f5b36a5051b61290fa7fb9f2e
#
_entry.id   2520164f5b36a5051b61290fa7fb9f2e
#
_cell.length_a   1.000
_cell.length_b   1.000
_cell.length_c   1.000
_cell.angle_alpha   90.00
_cell.angle_beta   90.00
_cell.angle_gamma   90.00
#
_symmetry.space_group_name_H-M   'P 1'
#
loop_
_entity.id
_entity.type
_entity.pdbx_description
1 polymer ?
#
loop_
_entity_poly.entity_id
_entity_poly.type
_entity_poly.pdbx_seq_one_letter_code
_entity_poly.pdbx_strand_id
1 'polypeptide(L)'
;MMEKVPMTAAGHAALADELKKRQSVERPRIIEHIAEARSHGDLSENAEYHAAKEEQSHNEGRIAELEDKLARADIIDISKLSGDTIKFGATVTLIDEDTEKKTVWQLVGEVEADAKKGKISITSPSARALVGKKKGASVEVVTPGGAKAYEITKVGWR
;
A
#
# COMPACT_ATOMS: atom_id res chain seq x y z
N MET A 1 23.84 -2.46 -5.66
CA MET A 1 23.14 -1.35 -4.99
C MET A 1 21.64 -1.61 -4.97
N MET A 2 21.04 -1.61 -3.79
CA MET A 2 19.62 -1.85 -3.69
C MET A 2 18.84 -0.58 -4.04
N GLU A 3 17.77 -0.76 -4.79
CA GLU A 3 16.88 0.33 -5.17
C GLU A 3 16.09 0.81 -3.93
N LYS A 4 15.99 2.12 -3.78
CA LYS A 4 15.23 2.70 -2.67
C LYS A 4 13.72 2.60 -2.93
N VAL A 5 12.97 2.38 -1.84
CA VAL A 5 11.51 2.26 -1.89
C VAL A 5 10.92 3.49 -1.19
N PRO A 6 10.34 4.43 -1.96
CA PRO A 6 9.75 5.62 -1.35
C PRO A 6 8.48 5.26 -0.58
N MET A 7 8.31 5.86 0.59
CA MET A 7 7.11 5.69 1.40
C MET A 7 6.91 6.87 2.35
N THR A 8 5.68 7.09 2.77
CA THR A 8 5.39 8.11 3.76
C THR A 8 5.80 7.59 5.15
N ALA A 9 5.95 8.50 6.11
CA ALA A 9 6.24 8.10 7.49
C ALA A 9 5.14 7.20 8.05
N ALA A 10 3.88 7.49 7.74
CA ALA A 10 2.74 6.66 8.16
C ALA A 10 2.80 5.27 7.54
N GLY A 11 3.15 5.18 6.26
CA GLY A 11 3.30 3.91 5.56
C GLY A 11 4.43 3.07 6.15
N HIS A 12 5.56 3.69 6.43
CA HIS A 12 6.69 3.01 7.07
C HIS A 12 6.28 2.44 8.43
N ALA A 13 5.60 3.26 9.26
CA ALA A 13 5.14 2.81 10.58
C ALA A 13 4.18 1.62 10.46
N ALA A 14 3.24 1.67 9.52
CA ALA A 14 2.28 0.59 9.31
C ALA A 14 2.96 -0.72 8.89
N LEU A 15 3.94 -0.64 8.00
CA LEU A 15 4.70 -1.83 7.56
C LEU A 15 5.56 -2.38 8.70
N ALA A 16 6.17 -1.52 9.51
CA ALA A 16 6.97 -1.94 10.66
C ALA A 16 6.09 -2.65 11.70
N ASP A 17 4.88 -2.13 11.94
CA ASP A 17 3.93 -2.74 12.86
C ASP A 17 3.45 -4.10 12.34
N GLU A 18 3.18 -4.20 11.06
CA GLU A 18 2.80 -5.49 10.44
C GLU A 18 3.90 -6.51 10.60
N LEU A 19 5.15 -6.13 10.33
CA LEU A 19 6.31 -7.02 10.48
C LEU A 19 6.41 -7.53 11.90
N LYS A 20 6.34 -6.63 12.88
CA LYS A 20 6.43 -6.98 14.29
C LYS A 20 5.33 -7.96 14.70
N LYS A 21 4.10 -7.71 14.27
CA LYS A 21 2.95 -8.58 14.57
C LYS A 21 3.14 -9.97 13.97
N ARG A 22 3.61 -10.04 12.72
CA ARG A 22 3.83 -11.32 12.05
C ARG A 22 4.92 -12.15 12.72
N GLN A 23 5.97 -11.50 13.23
CA GLN A 23 7.06 -12.17 13.91
C GLN A 23 6.70 -12.57 15.35
N SER A 24 6.00 -11.72 16.09
CA SER A 24 5.78 -11.91 17.52
C SER A 24 4.41 -12.52 17.88
N VAL A 25 3.43 -12.43 16.99
CA VAL A 25 2.08 -12.95 17.23
C VAL A 25 1.73 -14.08 16.26
N GLU A 26 1.79 -13.79 14.96
CA GLU A 26 1.36 -14.77 13.95
C GLU A 26 2.28 -15.97 13.86
N ARG A 27 3.60 -15.75 13.83
CA ARG A 27 4.56 -16.83 13.74
C ARG A 27 4.41 -17.84 14.89
N PRO A 28 4.39 -17.43 16.18
CA PRO A 28 4.17 -18.38 17.28
C PRO A 28 2.83 -19.09 17.21
N ARG A 29 1.77 -18.38 16.85
CA ARG A 29 0.43 -18.96 16.70
C ARG A 29 0.41 -20.06 15.64
N ILE A 30 1.06 -19.82 14.51
CA ILE A 30 1.13 -20.79 13.42
C ILE A 30 1.95 -22.01 13.81
N ILE A 31 3.06 -21.81 14.50
CA ILE A 31 3.91 -22.91 14.99
C ILE A 31 3.12 -23.81 15.93
N GLU A 32 2.35 -23.21 16.83
CA GLU A 32 1.48 -23.97 17.75
C GLU A 32 0.40 -24.72 16.99
N HIS A 33 -0.21 -24.08 15.98
CA HIS A 33 -1.22 -24.71 15.14
C HIS A 33 -0.67 -25.92 14.37
N ILE A 34 0.57 -25.82 13.88
CA ILE A 34 1.25 -26.93 13.21
C ILE A 34 1.46 -28.09 14.18
N ALA A 35 1.93 -27.79 15.39
CA ALA A 35 2.17 -28.81 16.41
C ALA A 35 0.88 -29.52 16.80
N GLU A 36 -0.19 -28.77 16.96
CA GLU A 36 -1.51 -29.34 17.26
C GLU A 36 -2.00 -30.23 16.11
N ALA A 37 -1.90 -29.75 14.88
CA ALA A 37 -2.34 -30.51 13.71
C ALA A 37 -1.56 -31.83 13.56
N ARG A 38 -0.26 -31.83 13.87
CA ARG A 38 0.57 -33.05 13.82
C ARG A 38 0.10 -34.12 14.81
N SER A 39 -0.51 -33.71 15.91
CA SER A 39 -1.00 -34.64 16.92
C SER A 39 -2.22 -35.47 16.48
N HIS A 40 -2.85 -35.03 15.36
CA HIS A 40 -4.10 -35.68 14.87
C HIS A 40 -3.87 -36.87 13.92
N GLY A 41 -2.64 -37.31 13.69
CA GLY A 41 -2.34 -38.51 12.95
C GLY A 41 -1.54 -38.36 11.66
N ASP A 42 -1.92 -39.13 10.63
CA ASP A 42 -1.18 -39.22 9.38
C ASP A 42 -1.06 -37.86 8.68
N LEU A 43 0.19 -37.40 8.53
CA LEU A 43 0.49 -36.08 7.94
C LEU A 43 0.17 -35.99 6.46
N SER A 44 0.23 -37.12 5.73
CA SER A 44 -0.03 -37.11 4.29
C SER A 44 -1.48 -36.83 3.93
N GLU A 45 -2.41 -37.14 4.85
CA GLU A 45 -3.85 -36.96 4.66
C GLU A 45 -4.45 -35.94 5.61
N ASN A 46 -3.60 -35.26 6.40
CA ASN A 46 -4.05 -34.32 7.41
C ASN A 46 -4.22 -32.94 6.79
N ALA A 47 -5.45 -32.60 6.46
CA ALA A 47 -5.79 -31.31 5.84
C ALA A 47 -5.45 -30.11 6.75
N GLU A 48 -5.62 -30.27 8.07
CA GLU A 48 -5.28 -29.20 9.02
C GLU A 48 -3.78 -28.94 9.06
N TYR A 49 -2.97 -30.00 9.00
CA TYR A 49 -1.52 -29.88 8.95
C TYR A 49 -1.07 -29.15 7.67
N HIS A 50 -1.61 -29.55 6.51
CA HIS A 50 -1.26 -28.94 5.24
C HIS A 50 -1.68 -27.48 5.19
N ALA A 51 -2.86 -27.15 5.70
CA ALA A 51 -3.34 -25.77 5.77
C ALA A 51 -2.44 -24.90 6.67
N ALA A 52 -2.02 -25.45 7.82
CA ALA A 52 -1.14 -24.74 8.75
C ALA A 52 0.26 -24.50 8.14
N LYS A 53 0.78 -25.49 7.40
CA LYS A 53 2.07 -25.35 6.70
C LYS A 53 2.00 -24.31 5.59
N GLU A 54 0.87 -24.26 4.87
CA GLU A 54 0.65 -23.25 3.84
C GLU A 54 0.56 -21.85 4.46
N GLU A 55 -0.13 -21.73 5.57
CA GLU A 55 -0.22 -20.47 6.33
C GLU A 55 1.17 -20.01 6.79
N GLN A 56 2.00 -20.96 7.28
CA GLN A 56 3.38 -20.66 7.66
C GLN A 56 4.18 -20.11 6.49
N SER A 57 4.10 -20.77 5.34
CA SER A 57 4.82 -20.34 4.14
C SER A 57 4.41 -18.94 3.73
N HIS A 58 3.12 -18.66 3.76
CA HIS A 58 2.57 -17.35 3.41
C HIS A 58 3.06 -16.27 4.38
N ASN A 59 3.01 -16.55 5.68
CA ASN A 59 3.45 -15.58 6.70
C ASN A 59 4.96 -15.32 6.61
N GLU A 60 5.79 -16.36 6.44
CA GLU A 60 7.24 -16.19 6.32
C GLU A 60 7.61 -15.45 5.04
N GLY A 61 6.89 -15.69 3.94
CA GLY A 61 7.09 -14.96 2.69
C GLY A 61 6.78 -13.48 2.85
N ARG A 62 5.70 -13.15 3.56
CA ARG A 62 5.35 -11.75 3.82
C ARG A 62 6.35 -11.08 4.76
N ILE A 63 6.86 -11.81 5.76
CA ILE A 63 7.92 -11.29 6.65
C ILE A 63 9.16 -10.92 5.84
N ALA A 64 9.61 -11.81 4.95
CA ALA A 64 10.78 -11.55 4.12
C ALA A 64 10.57 -10.33 3.22
N GLU A 65 9.39 -10.20 2.63
CA GLU A 65 9.04 -9.05 1.80
C GLU A 65 9.07 -7.74 2.60
N LEU A 66 8.49 -7.75 3.81
CA LEU A 66 8.48 -6.58 4.68
C LEU A 66 9.89 -6.19 5.12
N GLU A 67 10.71 -7.16 5.48
CA GLU A 67 12.11 -6.90 5.87
C GLU A 67 12.88 -6.26 4.72
N ASP A 68 12.69 -6.75 3.49
CA ASP A 68 13.33 -6.18 2.31
C ASP A 68 12.88 -4.74 2.06
N LYS A 69 11.56 -4.51 2.05
CA LYS A 69 11.01 -3.17 1.76
C LYS A 69 11.44 -2.16 2.83
N LEU A 70 11.40 -2.56 4.10
CA LEU A 70 11.81 -1.67 5.19
C LEU A 70 13.32 -1.38 5.16
N ALA A 71 14.15 -2.35 4.77
CA ALA A 71 15.58 -2.15 4.64
C ALA A 71 15.94 -1.16 3.54
N ARG A 72 15.11 -1.06 2.50
CA ARG A 72 15.31 -0.15 1.37
C ARG A 72 14.46 1.11 1.46
N ALA A 73 13.78 1.32 2.58
CA ALA A 73 12.84 2.44 2.72
C ALA A 73 13.52 3.79 2.58
N ASP A 74 12.90 4.66 1.78
CA ASP A 74 13.23 6.07 1.68
C ASP A 74 12.00 6.83 2.19
N ILE A 75 12.06 7.24 3.45
CA ILE A 75 10.92 7.88 4.12
C ILE A 75 10.86 9.34 3.71
N ILE A 76 9.74 9.73 3.12
CA ILE A 76 9.51 11.10 2.69
C ILE A 76 8.59 11.78 3.68
N ASP A 77 9.08 12.83 4.34
CA ASP A 77 8.32 13.59 5.32
C ASP A 77 7.43 14.62 4.60
N ILE A 78 6.17 14.22 4.38
CA ILE A 78 5.21 15.05 3.68
C ILE A 78 4.74 16.26 4.50
N SER A 79 4.95 16.25 5.82
CA SER A 79 4.57 17.37 6.68
C SER A 79 5.39 18.64 6.39
N LYS A 80 6.55 18.47 5.76
CA LYS A 80 7.44 19.58 5.37
C LYS A 80 7.16 20.08 3.96
N LEU A 81 6.23 19.46 3.25
CA LEU A 81 5.88 19.83 1.89
C LEU A 81 4.69 20.78 1.89
N SER A 82 4.67 21.69 0.92
CA SER A 82 3.59 22.66 0.78
C SER A 82 3.44 23.05 -0.69
N GLY A 83 2.39 23.81 -0.98
CA GLY A 83 2.14 24.32 -2.31
C GLY A 83 1.06 23.59 -3.06
N ASP A 84 0.81 24.00 -4.28
CA ASP A 84 -0.30 23.55 -5.12
C ASP A 84 0.10 22.54 -6.19
N THR A 85 1.40 22.22 -6.30
CA THR A 85 1.90 21.26 -7.28
C THR A 85 1.87 19.86 -6.70
N ILE A 86 1.28 18.93 -7.43
CA ILE A 86 1.13 17.54 -6.98
C ILE A 86 2.48 16.82 -7.06
N LYS A 87 2.89 16.26 -5.94
CA LYS A 87 4.11 15.46 -5.78
C LYS A 87 3.80 14.25 -4.94
N PHE A 88 4.80 13.38 -4.72
CA PHE A 88 4.67 12.25 -3.81
C PHE A 88 4.11 12.71 -2.45
N GLY A 89 3.14 11.96 -1.94
CA GLY A 89 2.51 12.22 -0.64
C GLY A 89 1.34 13.20 -0.68
N ALA A 90 1.12 13.88 -1.81
CA ALA A 90 0.02 14.84 -1.93
C ALA A 90 -1.34 14.17 -1.79
N THR A 91 -2.25 14.81 -1.07
CA THR A 91 -3.66 14.43 -1.04
C THR A 91 -4.40 15.35 -1.98
N VAL A 92 -4.96 14.78 -3.04
CA VAL A 92 -5.57 15.52 -4.14
C VAL A 92 -7.07 15.34 -4.14
N THR A 93 -7.81 16.44 -4.16
CA THR A 93 -9.27 16.41 -4.32
C THR A 93 -9.60 16.69 -5.78
N LEU A 94 -10.35 15.79 -6.38
CA LEU A 94 -10.73 15.83 -7.79
C LEU A 94 -12.24 15.88 -7.93
N ILE A 95 -12.70 16.60 -8.94
CA ILE A 95 -14.13 16.61 -9.32
C ILE A 95 -14.21 16.06 -10.74
N ASP A 96 -15.01 15.01 -10.92
CA ASP A 96 -15.30 14.45 -12.25
C ASP A 96 -16.07 15.51 -13.04
N GLU A 97 -15.52 15.91 -14.19
CA GLU A 97 -16.14 16.99 -15.00
C GLU A 97 -17.49 16.60 -15.59
N ASP A 98 -17.75 15.31 -15.75
CA ASP A 98 -19.03 14.84 -16.32
C ASP A 98 -20.10 14.60 -15.24
N THR A 99 -19.72 13.94 -14.14
CA THR A 99 -20.68 13.54 -13.09
C THR A 99 -20.70 14.47 -11.90
N GLU A 100 -19.72 15.37 -11.80
CA GLU A 100 -19.52 16.29 -10.67
C GLU A 100 -19.23 15.57 -9.34
N LYS A 101 -18.93 14.28 -9.38
CA LYS A 101 -18.57 13.52 -8.18
C LYS A 101 -17.18 13.87 -7.71
N LYS A 102 -17.05 13.97 -6.39
CA LYS A 102 -15.81 14.26 -5.71
C LYS A 102 -15.04 12.97 -5.41
N THR A 103 -13.74 12.98 -5.68
CA THR A 103 -12.84 11.88 -5.35
C THR A 103 -11.62 12.46 -4.65
N VAL A 104 -11.16 11.78 -3.61
CA VAL A 104 -9.95 12.18 -2.89
C VAL A 104 -8.94 11.04 -2.98
N TRP A 105 -7.75 11.33 -3.50
CA TRP A 105 -6.65 10.37 -3.61
C TRP A 105 -5.40 10.93 -2.94
N GLN A 106 -4.69 10.07 -2.22
CA GLN A 106 -3.34 10.37 -1.76
C GLN A 106 -2.35 9.57 -2.59
N LEU A 107 -1.31 10.23 -3.10
CA LEU A 107 -0.26 9.60 -3.88
C LEU A 107 0.81 9.07 -2.93
N VAL A 108 0.94 7.76 -2.85
CA VAL A 108 1.81 7.10 -1.87
C VAL A 108 2.77 6.12 -2.55
N GLY A 109 3.65 5.51 -1.77
CA GLY A 109 4.53 4.46 -2.27
C GLY A 109 3.74 3.22 -2.66
N GLU A 110 4.26 2.47 -3.61
CA GLU A 110 3.63 1.24 -4.10
C GLU A 110 3.30 0.27 -2.96
N VAL A 111 4.19 0.19 -1.96
CA VAL A 111 4.04 -0.73 -0.82
C VAL A 111 2.93 -0.35 0.15
N GLU A 112 2.47 0.88 0.14
CA GLU A 112 1.41 1.38 1.03
C GLU A 112 0.11 1.68 0.29
N ALA A 113 0.06 1.47 -1.02
CA ALA A 113 -1.11 1.75 -1.84
C ALA A 113 -2.31 0.89 -1.44
N ASP A 114 -3.48 1.52 -1.36
CA ASP A 114 -4.74 0.85 -1.06
C ASP A 114 -5.88 1.68 -1.69
N ALA A 115 -6.31 1.27 -2.85
CA ALA A 115 -7.33 1.99 -3.62
C ALA A 115 -8.63 2.19 -2.84
N LYS A 116 -9.00 1.23 -1.99
CA LYS A 116 -10.22 1.34 -1.17
C LYS A 116 -10.14 2.47 -0.15
N LYS A 117 -8.94 2.83 0.27
CA LYS A 117 -8.70 3.92 1.22
C LYS A 117 -8.30 5.21 0.51
N GLY A 118 -8.38 5.25 -0.82
CA GLY A 118 -7.99 6.41 -1.60
C GLY A 118 -6.49 6.61 -1.72
N LYS A 119 -5.70 5.57 -1.42
CA LYS A 119 -4.23 5.63 -1.53
C LYS A 119 -3.81 4.97 -2.84
N ILE A 120 -3.35 5.77 -3.79
CA ILE A 120 -2.92 5.28 -5.09
C ILE A 120 -1.39 5.26 -5.17
N SER A 121 -0.85 4.26 -5.84
CA SER A 121 0.58 4.14 -6.03
C SER A 121 1.10 5.27 -6.91
N ILE A 122 2.22 5.87 -6.51
CA ILE A 122 2.90 6.90 -7.30
C ILE A 122 3.28 6.39 -8.71
N THR A 123 3.40 5.08 -8.87
CA THR A 123 3.72 4.45 -10.16
C THR A 123 2.49 4.15 -11.00
N SER A 124 1.27 4.29 -10.45
CA SER A 124 0.05 4.01 -11.18
C SER A 124 -0.19 5.01 -12.30
N PRO A 125 -0.93 4.62 -13.36
CA PRO A 125 -1.28 5.55 -14.45
C PRO A 125 -2.03 6.78 -13.93
N SER A 126 -2.93 6.60 -12.97
CA SER A 126 -3.69 7.71 -12.37
C SER A 126 -2.76 8.71 -11.68
N ALA A 127 -1.81 8.22 -10.88
CA ALA A 127 -0.85 9.09 -10.20
C ALA A 127 0.06 9.80 -11.20
N ARG A 128 0.54 9.10 -12.23
CA ARG A 128 1.39 9.67 -13.26
C ARG A 128 0.72 10.82 -14.03
N ALA A 129 -0.60 10.71 -14.23
CA ALA A 129 -1.36 11.77 -14.87
C ALA A 129 -1.45 13.01 -14.00
N LEU A 130 -1.38 12.86 -12.69
CA LEU A 130 -1.55 13.96 -11.72
C LEU A 130 -0.23 14.64 -11.32
N VAL A 131 0.86 13.88 -11.23
CA VAL A 131 2.16 14.41 -10.77
C VAL A 131 2.59 15.58 -11.64
N GLY A 132 2.98 16.69 -11.00
CA GLY A 132 3.40 17.90 -11.68
C GLY A 132 2.28 18.85 -12.04
N LYS A 133 1.03 18.43 -11.90
CA LYS A 133 -0.13 19.29 -12.14
C LYS A 133 -0.40 20.14 -10.91
N LYS A 134 -1.13 21.22 -11.11
CA LYS A 134 -1.44 22.18 -10.06
C LYS A 134 -2.94 22.26 -9.80
N LYS A 135 -3.30 22.78 -8.63
CA LYS A 135 -4.67 23.14 -8.30
C LYS A 135 -5.24 24.01 -9.43
N GLY A 136 -6.47 23.70 -9.84
CA GLY A 136 -7.17 24.40 -10.91
C GLY A 136 -6.99 23.78 -12.29
N ALA A 137 -6.05 22.86 -12.44
CA ALA A 137 -5.83 22.18 -13.72
C ALA A 137 -6.89 21.12 -14.00
N SER A 138 -7.19 20.91 -15.27
CA SER A 138 -7.98 19.76 -15.72
C SER A 138 -7.03 18.68 -16.20
N VAL A 139 -7.30 17.44 -15.81
CA VAL A 139 -6.48 16.29 -16.20
C VAL A 139 -7.37 15.18 -16.73
N GLU A 140 -6.84 14.43 -17.69
CA GLU A 140 -7.49 13.22 -18.17
C GLU A 140 -6.80 12.01 -17.54
N VAL A 141 -7.57 11.17 -16.88
CA VAL A 141 -7.09 9.96 -16.20
C VAL A 141 -7.67 8.76 -16.90
N VAL A 142 -6.81 7.84 -17.35
CA VAL A 142 -7.25 6.59 -17.97
C VAL A 142 -7.52 5.59 -16.86
N THR A 143 -8.76 5.10 -16.80
CA THR A 143 -9.21 4.11 -15.83
C THR A 143 -9.65 2.85 -16.58
N PRO A 144 -9.82 1.71 -15.88
CA PRO A 144 -10.37 0.50 -16.52
C PRO A 144 -11.74 0.72 -17.18
N GLY A 145 -12.51 1.70 -16.70
CA GLY A 145 -13.81 2.06 -17.27
C GLY A 145 -13.73 3.08 -18.40
N GLY A 146 -12.53 3.46 -18.83
CA GLY A 146 -12.29 4.46 -19.87
C GLY A 146 -11.62 5.72 -19.34
N ALA A 147 -11.42 6.70 -20.22
CA ALA A 147 -10.82 7.97 -19.86
C ALA A 147 -11.84 8.87 -19.15
N LYS A 148 -11.42 9.52 -18.07
CA LYS A 148 -12.25 10.46 -17.33
C LYS A 148 -11.49 11.77 -17.16
N ALA A 149 -12.21 12.87 -17.30
CA ALA A 149 -11.66 14.20 -17.08
C ALA A 149 -11.98 14.67 -15.66
N TYR A 150 -10.98 15.17 -14.97
CA TYR A 150 -11.10 15.68 -13.61
C TYR A 150 -10.55 17.08 -13.48
N GLU A 151 -11.18 17.89 -12.64
CA GLU A 151 -10.64 19.17 -12.21
C GLU A 151 -9.97 18.97 -10.84
N ILE A 152 -8.74 19.46 -10.70
CA ILE A 152 -8.01 19.43 -9.43
C ILE A 152 -8.48 20.62 -8.60
N THR A 153 -9.24 20.37 -7.52
CA THR A 153 -9.81 21.45 -6.72
C THR A 153 -9.02 21.74 -5.45
N LYS A 154 -8.21 20.78 -5.00
CA LYS A 154 -7.41 20.95 -3.79
C LYS A 154 -6.19 20.06 -3.81
N VAL A 155 -5.06 20.58 -3.33
CA VAL A 155 -3.82 19.84 -3.11
C VAL A 155 -3.42 20.05 -1.65
N GLY A 156 -3.35 18.96 -0.89
CA GLY A 156 -3.00 19.03 0.53
C GLY A 156 -1.85 18.09 0.87
N TRP A 157 -1.31 18.26 2.06
CA TRP A 157 -0.17 17.50 2.56
C TRP A 157 -0.48 17.00 3.98
N ARG A 158 -0.84 15.72 4.09
CA ARG A 158 -1.22 15.13 5.39
C ARG A 158 -0.32 13.98 5.76
#